data_1cdd18d4787c78582465d6496c3c4202
#
_entry.id   1cdd18d4787c78582465d6496c3c4202
#
_cell.length_a   1.000
_cell.length_b   1.000
_cell.length_c   1.000
_cell.angle_alpha   90.00
_cell.angle_beta   90.00
_cell.angle_gamma   90.00
#
_symmetry.space_group_name_H-M   'P 1'
#
loop_
_entity.id
_entity.type
_entity.pdbx_description
1 polymer ?
#
loop_
_entity_poly.entity_id
_entity_poly.type
_entity_poly.pdbx_seq_one_letter_code
_entity_poly.pdbx_strand_id
1 'polypeptide(L)'
;MRKISLKGLSEIELQNLCENLSFPKFHGTQIYEWIYKHKIDSFQSMQNIPKKLVKILSETYFLNSLKIKSSSKSKIDLTTKFLLETHDNNFIETVSIIDNNRHTVCLSSQIGCNVDCDFCATGKMGIKRNLKTDEIIDQL
;
A
#
# COMPACT_ATOMS: atom_id res chain seq x y z
N MET A 1 -16.85 12.63 -0.99
CA MET A 1 -15.43 13.00 -1.05
C MET A 1 -14.59 11.75 -1.29
N ARG A 2 -13.58 11.83 -2.15
CA ARG A 2 -12.68 10.71 -2.42
C ARG A 2 -11.75 10.57 -1.21
N LYS A 3 -11.80 9.44 -0.51
CA LYS A 3 -10.89 9.16 0.62
C LYS A 3 -9.43 9.16 0.13
N ILE A 4 -8.52 9.55 1.01
CA ILE A 4 -7.06 9.60 0.76
C ILE A 4 -6.40 8.50 1.60
N SER A 5 -5.35 7.88 1.08
CA SER A 5 -4.56 6.90 1.82
C SER A 5 -3.72 7.58 2.90
N LEU A 6 -3.60 6.94 4.06
CA LEU A 6 -2.59 7.32 5.05
C LEU A 6 -1.23 6.64 4.79
N LYS A 7 -1.20 5.51 4.09
CA LYS A 7 0.08 4.93 3.63
C LYS A 7 0.71 5.86 2.60
N GLY A 8 2.03 5.99 2.65
CA GLY A 8 2.78 6.93 1.82
C GLY A 8 3.00 8.30 2.45
N LEU A 9 2.29 8.63 3.54
CA LEU A 9 2.56 9.83 4.32
C LEU A 9 3.77 9.61 5.23
N SER A 10 4.63 10.61 5.32
CA SER A 10 5.73 10.66 6.29
C SER A 10 5.21 10.86 7.71
N GLU A 11 6.06 10.60 8.70
CA GLU A 11 5.72 10.84 10.10
C GLU A 11 5.34 12.31 10.35
N ILE A 12 6.07 13.26 9.73
CA ILE A 12 5.81 14.71 9.86
C ILE A 12 4.43 15.06 9.27
N GLU A 13 4.08 14.50 8.12
CA GLU A 13 2.76 14.74 7.51
C GLU A 13 1.63 14.20 8.37
N LEU A 14 1.81 13.04 9.02
CA LEU A 14 0.84 12.48 9.96
C LEU A 14 0.73 13.30 11.25
N GLN A 15 1.85 13.86 11.74
CA GLN A 15 1.85 14.81 12.89
C GLN A 15 1.06 16.08 12.54
N ASN A 16 1.29 16.66 11.37
CA ASN A 16 0.57 17.85 10.89
C ASN A 16 -0.91 17.54 10.66
N LEU A 17 -1.24 16.35 10.17
CA LEU A 17 -2.61 15.89 10.03
C LEU A 17 -3.33 15.85 11.38
N CYS A 18 -2.70 15.30 12.42
CA CYS A 18 -3.27 15.27 13.77
C CYS A 18 -3.50 16.69 14.32
N GLU A 19 -2.54 17.59 14.13
CA GLU A 19 -2.66 19.00 14.55
C GLU A 19 -3.83 19.71 13.85
N ASN A 20 -3.98 19.51 12.54
CA ASN A 20 -5.11 20.06 11.75
C ASN A 20 -6.46 19.51 12.21
N LEU A 21 -6.50 18.31 12.76
CA LEU A 21 -7.69 17.69 13.35
C LEU A 21 -7.88 18.04 14.82
N SER A 22 -7.08 18.99 15.35
CA SER A 22 -7.09 19.44 16.77
C SER A 22 -6.72 18.33 17.76
N PHE A 23 -5.80 17.45 17.37
CA PHE A 23 -5.18 16.45 18.23
C PHE A 23 -3.67 16.70 18.39
N PRO A 24 -3.07 16.29 19.52
CA PRO A 24 -1.63 16.41 19.72
C PRO A 24 -0.79 15.73 18.62
N LYS A 25 0.32 16.35 18.23
CA LYS A 25 1.24 15.86 17.19
C LYS A 25 1.75 14.44 17.42
N PHE A 26 1.98 14.04 18.68
CA PHE A 26 2.50 12.72 18.99
C PHE A 26 1.58 11.57 18.56
N HIS A 27 0.27 11.83 18.37
CA HIS A 27 -0.61 10.82 17.75
C HIS A 27 -0.22 10.53 16.30
N GLY A 28 0.37 11.48 15.58
CA GLY A 28 0.90 11.26 14.24
C GLY A 28 2.03 10.24 14.24
N THR A 29 2.97 10.33 15.18
CA THR A 29 4.03 9.32 15.39
C THR A 29 3.43 7.96 15.73
N GLN A 30 2.45 7.89 16.60
CA GLN A 30 1.77 6.63 16.95
C GLN A 30 1.06 6.02 15.74
N ILE A 31 0.36 6.82 14.93
CA ILE A 31 -0.30 6.36 13.69
C ILE A 31 0.76 5.82 12.71
N TYR A 32 1.89 6.53 12.55
CA TYR A 32 3.01 6.07 11.73
C TYR A 32 3.53 4.70 12.17
N GLU A 33 3.74 4.50 13.48
CA GLU A 33 4.16 3.20 14.02
C GLU A 33 3.12 2.10 13.76
N TRP A 34 1.83 2.39 13.95
CA TRP A 34 0.78 1.43 13.65
C TRP A 34 0.78 0.99 12.19
N ILE A 35 0.94 1.92 11.27
CA ILE A 35 0.93 1.63 9.82
C ILE A 35 2.18 0.85 9.42
N TYR A 36 3.38 1.33 9.78
CA TYR A 36 4.62 0.84 9.21
C TYR A 36 5.32 -0.24 10.05
N LYS A 37 5.19 -0.18 11.37
CA LYS A 37 5.82 -1.14 12.28
C LYS A 37 4.89 -2.29 12.63
N HIS A 38 3.63 -1.99 12.96
CA HIS A 38 2.64 -3.00 13.30
C HIS A 38 1.85 -3.52 12.09
N LYS A 39 1.95 -2.87 10.93
CA LYS A 39 1.35 -3.28 9.65
C LYS A 39 -0.14 -3.62 9.77
N ILE A 40 -0.91 -2.72 10.39
CA ILE A 40 -2.34 -2.94 10.64
C ILE A 40 -3.16 -2.83 9.35
N ASP A 41 -4.23 -3.61 9.27
CA ASP A 41 -5.22 -3.57 8.19
C ASP A 41 -6.48 -2.76 8.55
N SER A 42 -6.62 -2.36 9.82
CA SER A 42 -7.80 -1.70 10.33
C SER A 42 -7.45 -0.60 11.32
N PHE A 43 -8.13 0.55 11.21
CA PHE A 43 -8.00 1.65 12.17
C PHE A 43 -8.37 1.25 13.60
N GLN A 44 -9.28 0.28 13.75
CA GLN A 44 -9.76 -0.21 15.07
C GLN A 44 -8.65 -0.93 15.85
N SER A 45 -7.58 -1.35 15.18
CA SER A 45 -6.41 -1.97 15.84
C SER A 45 -5.54 -0.96 16.60
N MET A 46 -5.72 0.34 16.39
CA MET A 46 -4.95 1.41 17.02
C MET A 46 -5.38 1.65 18.47
N GLN A 47 -4.92 0.82 19.40
CA GLN A 47 -5.39 0.79 20.78
C GLN A 47 -5.04 2.02 21.62
N ASN A 48 -3.90 2.68 21.32
CA ASN A 48 -3.41 3.86 22.05
C ASN A 48 -3.78 5.20 21.38
N ILE A 49 -4.66 5.16 20.36
CA ILE A 49 -5.20 6.37 19.71
C ILE A 49 -6.60 6.66 20.24
N PRO A 50 -6.94 7.93 20.52
CA PRO A 50 -8.28 8.30 20.98
C PRO A 50 -9.37 7.82 20.01
N LYS A 51 -10.41 7.18 20.52
CA LYS A 51 -11.54 6.63 19.71
C LYS A 51 -12.15 7.68 18.78
N LYS A 52 -12.20 8.95 19.20
CA LYS A 52 -12.69 10.06 18.38
C LYS A 52 -11.81 10.28 17.15
N LEU A 53 -10.48 10.22 17.31
CA LEU A 53 -9.53 10.34 16.20
C LEU A 53 -9.62 9.11 15.27
N VAL A 54 -9.66 7.90 15.82
CA VAL A 54 -9.84 6.65 15.04
C VAL A 54 -11.11 6.73 14.17
N LYS A 55 -12.21 7.24 14.72
CA LYS A 55 -13.47 7.42 13.98
C LYS A 55 -13.28 8.38 12.80
N ILE A 56 -12.71 9.57 13.04
CA ILE A 56 -12.45 10.56 11.99
C ILE A 56 -11.56 9.96 10.89
N LEU A 57 -10.48 9.26 11.27
CA LEU A 57 -9.57 8.61 10.32
C LEU A 57 -10.31 7.58 9.46
N SER A 58 -11.12 6.72 10.04
CA SER A 58 -11.85 5.67 9.31
C SER A 58 -12.93 6.22 8.36
N GLU A 59 -13.51 7.38 8.70
CA GLU A 59 -14.51 8.03 7.84
C GLU A 59 -13.88 8.77 6.66
N THR A 60 -12.69 9.38 6.87
CA THR A 60 -12.06 10.30 5.90
C THR A 60 -10.95 9.64 5.08
N TYR A 61 -10.27 8.65 5.64
CA TYR A 61 -9.08 8.02 5.07
C TYR A 61 -9.26 6.51 4.86
N PHE A 62 -8.33 5.90 4.13
CA PHE A 62 -8.19 4.45 4.07
C PHE A 62 -6.73 4.05 4.35
N LEU A 63 -6.52 2.80 4.76
CA LEU A 63 -5.18 2.23 5.01
C LEU A 63 -4.64 1.50 3.78
N ASN A 64 -5.48 0.69 3.14
CA ASN A 64 -5.05 -0.19 2.06
C ASN A 64 -5.47 0.38 0.72
N SER A 65 -4.49 0.65 -0.15
CA SER A 65 -4.67 1.20 -1.50
C SER A 65 -4.92 0.10 -2.54
N LEU A 66 -4.52 -1.13 -2.20
CA LEU A 66 -4.58 -2.31 -3.07
C LEU A 66 -5.42 -3.41 -2.44
N LYS A 67 -6.02 -4.25 -3.28
CA LYS A 67 -6.72 -5.46 -2.87
C LYS A 67 -6.09 -6.67 -3.55
N ILE A 68 -5.82 -7.72 -2.80
CA ILE A 68 -5.38 -8.99 -3.38
C ILE A 68 -6.55 -9.61 -4.13
N LYS A 69 -6.41 -9.75 -5.44
CA LYS A 69 -7.40 -10.39 -6.31
C LYS A 69 -7.19 -11.88 -6.40
N SER A 70 -5.94 -12.29 -6.57
CA SER A 70 -5.51 -13.68 -6.61
C SER A 70 -4.03 -13.79 -6.27
N SER A 71 -3.60 -14.99 -5.91
CA SER A 71 -2.20 -15.33 -5.75
C SER A 71 -1.89 -16.68 -6.40
N SER A 72 -0.69 -16.81 -6.93
CA SER A 72 -0.19 -18.04 -7.54
C SER A 72 1.18 -18.37 -6.94
N LYS A 73 1.27 -19.55 -6.32
CA LYS A 73 2.51 -20.05 -5.71
C LYS A 73 3.21 -21.01 -6.65
N SER A 74 4.51 -20.86 -6.80
CA SER A 74 5.35 -21.80 -7.53
C SER A 74 5.32 -23.19 -6.90
N LYS A 75 5.42 -24.20 -7.75
CA LYS A 75 5.53 -25.61 -7.31
C LYS A 75 6.99 -26.06 -7.10
N ILE A 76 7.94 -25.26 -7.55
CA ILE A 76 9.37 -25.60 -7.60
C ILE A 76 10.12 -24.92 -6.46
N ASP A 77 9.71 -23.69 -6.11
CA ASP A 77 10.35 -22.85 -5.10
C ASP A 77 9.31 -22.13 -4.23
N LEU A 78 9.78 -21.21 -3.36
CA LEU A 78 8.90 -20.43 -2.48
C LEU A 78 8.45 -19.10 -3.13
N THR A 79 8.49 -19.01 -4.45
CA THR A 79 8.03 -17.81 -5.18
C THR A 79 6.50 -17.73 -5.19
N THR A 80 5.98 -16.57 -4.86
CA THR A 80 4.54 -16.29 -4.91
C THR A 80 4.30 -15.01 -5.72
N LYS A 81 3.45 -15.09 -6.72
CA LYS A 81 2.98 -13.95 -7.50
C LYS A 81 1.59 -13.54 -7.01
N PHE A 82 1.40 -12.25 -6.77
CA PHE A 82 0.14 -11.64 -6.37
C PHE A 82 -0.39 -10.78 -7.51
N LEU A 83 -1.68 -10.93 -7.82
CA LEU A 83 -2.43 -10.00 -8.64
C LEU A 83 -3.17 -9.05 -7.71
N LEU A 84 -2.87 -7.76 -7.82
CA LEU A 84 -3.40 -6.71 -6.97
C LEU A 84 -4.29 -5.77 -7.78
N GLU A 85 -5.42 -5.40 -7.21
CA GLU A 85 -6.40 -4.48 -7.80
C GLU A 85 -6.28 -3.11 -7.14
N THR A 86 -6.13 -2.06 -7.96
CA THR A 86 -6.11 -0.66 -7.53
C THR A 86 -7.53 -0.10 -7.37
N HIS A 87 -7.70 1.04 -6.69
CA HIS A 87 -9.00 1.69 -6.50
C HIS A 87 -9.69 2.15 -7.80
N ASP A 88 -8.92 2.33 -8.88
CA ASP A 88 -9.43 2.68 -10.21
C ASP A 88 -9.59 1.46 -11.12
N ASN A 89 -9.72 0.27 -10.51
CA ASN A 89 -9.98 -1.02 -11.16
C ASN A 89 -8.92 -1.43 -12.20
N ASN A 90 -7.68 -1.04 -11.98
CA ASN A 90 -6.55 -1.56 -12.72
C ASN A 90 -5.86 -2.68 -11.94
N PHE A 91 -5.07 -3.47 -12.64
CA PHE A 91 -4.35 -4.59 -12.06
C PHE A 91 -2.85 -4.39 -12.19
N ILE A 92 -2.13 -4.79 -11.14
CA ILE A 92 -0.67 -4.86 -11.10
C ILE A 92 -0.24 -6.20 -10.51
N GLU A 93 0.99 -6.58 -10.77
CA GLU A 93 1.58 -7.80 -10.22
C GLU A 93 2.72 -7.46 -9.27
N THR A 94 2.83 -8.24 -8.20
CA THR A 94 3.92 -8.21 -7.24
C THR A 94 4.42 -9.63 -7.04
N VAL A 95 5.73 -9.83 -6.99
CA VAL A 95 6.32 -11.15 -6.82
C VAL A 95 7.19 -11.19 -5.58
N SER A 96 6.87 -12.12 -4.68
CA SER A 96 7.66 -12.45 -3.49
C SER A 96 8.52 -13.69 -3.80
N ILE A 97 9.82 -13.55 -3.68
CA ILE A 97 10.82 -14.60 -3.94
C ILE A 97 11.57 -14.87 -2.64
N ILE A 98 11.46 -16.08 -2.13
CA ILE A 98 12.17 -16.52 -0.92
C ILE A 98 13.20 -17.56 -1.35
N ASP A 99 14.49 -17.23 -1.16
CA ASP A 99 15.61 -18.10 -1.44
C ASP A 99 16.53 -18.16 -0.22
N ASN A 100 16.60 -19.32 0.43
CA ASN A 100 17.33 -19.57 1.68
C ASN A 100 16.99 -18.49 2.74
N ASN A 101 17.95 -17.65 3.07
CA ASN A 101 17.82 -16.56 4.06
C ASN A 101 17.47 -15.21 3.42
N ARG A 102 17.19 -15.18 2.12
CA ARG A 102 16.91 -13.95 1.39
C ARG A 102 15.45 -13.88 0.96
N HIS A 103 14.79 -12.78 1.31
CA HIS A 103 13.46 -12.45 0.80
C HIS A 103 13.57 -11.23 -0.14
N THR A 104 13.24 -11.44 -1.41
CA THR A 104 13.23 -10.40 -2.43
C THR A 104 11.80 -10.16 -2.88
N VAL A 105 11.41 -8.90 -2.99
CA VAL A 105 10.10 -8.51 -3.51
C VAL A 105 10.29 -7.69 -4.77
N CYS A 106 9.67 -8.12 -5.86
CA CYS A 106 9.61 -7.38 -7.11
C CYS A 106 8.30 -6.59 -7.13
N LEU A 107 8.41 -5.26 -7.13
CA LEU A 107 7.27 -4.34 -7.06
C LEU A 107 6.97 -3.75 -8.44
N SER A 108 5.69 -3.53 -8.71
CA SER A 108 5.26 -2.68 -9.81
C SER A 108 5.35 -1.20 -9.40
N SER A 109 5.77 -0.33 -10.31
CA SER A 109 5.80 1.13 -10.15
C SER A 109 4.86 1.86 -11.11
N GLN A 110 4.33 1.13 -12.11
CA GLN A 110 3.44 1.65 -13.15
C GLN A 110 2.30 0.66 -13.43
N ILE A 111 1.21 1.18 -13.98
CA ILE A 111 0.15 0.36 -14.59
C ILE A 111 0.40 0.34 -16.08
N GLY A 112 0.74 -0.85 -16.60
CA GLY A 112 1.27 -1.01 -17.94
C GLY A 112 2.76 -0.61 -18.02
N CYS A 113 3.30 -0.53 -19.23
CA CYS A 113 4.70 -0.18 -19.46
C CYS A 113 4.84 0.55 -20.80
N ASN A 114 5.74 1.53 -20.86
CA ASN A 114 6.01 2.32 -22.07
C ASN A 114 7.21 1.81 -22.87
N VAL A 115 7.84 0.72 -22.44
CA VAL A 115 9.06 0.20 -23.09
C VAL A 115 8.73 -0.65 -24.32
N ASP A 116 7.49 -1.20 -24.40
CA ASP A 116 6.98 -1.98 -25.53
C ASP A 116 7.88 -3.14 -25.98
N CYS A 117 8.38 -3.92 -25.01
CA CYS A 117 9.19 -5.09 -25.31
C CYS A 117 8.35 -6.18 -25.99
N ASP A 118 8.82 -6.74 -27.11
CA ASP A 118 8.11 -7.73 -27.94
C ASP A 118 7.68 -8.99 -27.17
N PHE A 119 8.46 -9.39 -26.17
CA PHE A 119 8.21 -10.58 -25.33
C PHE A 119 7.38 -10.30 -24.06
N CYS A 120 7.02 -9.04 -23.78
CA CYS A 120 6.38 -8.64 -22.54
C CYS A 120 4.89 -8.31 -22.74
N ALA A 121 4.00 -9.08 -22.11
CA ALA A 121 2.56 -8.82 -22.18
C ALA A 121 2.19 -7.44 -21.61
N THR A 122 2.85 -7.01 -20.54
CA THR A 122 2.65 -5.69 -19.92
C THR A 122 3.10 -4.56 -20.84
N GLY A 123 4.19 -4.74 -21.60
CA GLY A 123 4.65 -3.76 -22.59
C GLY A 123 3.60 -3.47 -23.66
N LYS A 124 2.94 -4.52 -24.16
CA LYS A 124 1.89 -4.41 -25.19
C LYS A 124 0.62 -3.71 -24.72
N MET A 125 0.42 -3.56 -23.41
CA MET A 125 -0.74 -2.85 -22.85
C MET A 125 -0.59 -1.33 -22.90
N GLY A 126 0.61 -0.81 -23.19
CA GLY A 126 0.96 0.60 -23.04
C GLY A 126 0.93 1.06 -21.58
N ILE A 127 1.42 2.27 -21.32
CA ILE A 127 1.36 2.87 -19.98
C ILE A 127 0.01 3.56 -19.76
N LYS A 128 -0.64 3.27 -18.65
CA LYS A 128 -1.83 4.00 -18.19
C LYS A 128 -1.48 5.15 -17.25
N ARG A 129 -0.70 4.85 -16.21
CA ARG A 129 -0.18 5.82 -15.24
C ARG A 129 0.91 5.24 -14.36
N ASN A 130 1.66 6.11 -13.71
CA ASN A 130 2.51 5.72 -12.58
C ASN A 130 1.65 5.34 -11.37
N LEU A 131 2.16 4.45 -10.53
CA LEU A 131 1.56 4.18 -9.22
C LEU A 131 1.87 5.35 -8.27
N LYS A 132 0.96 5.57 -7.33
CA LYS A 132 1.17 6.50 -6.22
C LYS A 132 2.04 5.86 -5.15
N THR A 133 2.62 6.68 -4.27
CA THR A 133 3.48 6.21 -3.17
C THR A 133 2.79 5.19 -2.29
N ASP A 134 1.53 5.42 -1.94
CA ASP A 134 0.71 4.50 -1.15
C ASP A 134 0.48 3.16 -1.85
N GLU A 135 0.26 3.16 -3.18
CA GLU A 135 0.10 1.93 -3.97
C GLU A 135 1.42 1.15 -4.10
N ILE A 136 2.57 1.84 -4.12
CA ILE A 136 3.88 1.17 -4.14
C ILE A 136 4.17 0.53 -2.78
N ILE A 137 3.95 1.26 -1.69
CA ILE A 137 4.19 0.78 -0.32
C ILE A 137 3.23 -0.34 0.06
N ASP A 138 1.99 -0.31 -0.41
CA ASP A 138 0.97 -1.31 -0.07
C ASP A 138 1.22 -2.68 -0.72
N GLN A 139 2.23 -2.81 -1.58
CA GLN A 139 2.70 -4.07 -2.14
C GLN A 139 3.62 -4.85 -1.17
N LEU A 140 4.08 -4.22 -0.08
CA LEU A 140 5.00 -4.78 0.94
C LEU A 140 4.25 -5.31 2.16
#